data_4bc0590b964de0259bea2de055e0d2c9
#
_entry.id   4bc0590b964de0259bea2de055e0d2c9
#
_cell.length_a   1.000
_cell.length_b   1.000
_cell.length_c   1.000
_cell.angle_alpha   90.00
_cell.angle_beta   90.00
_cell.angle_gamma   90.00
#
_symmetry.space_group_name_H-M   'P 1'
#
loop_
_entity.id
_entity.type
_entity.pdbx_description
1 polymer ?
#
loop_
_entity_poly.entity_id
_entity_poly.type
_entity_poly.pdbx_seq_one_letter_code
_entity_poly.pdbx_strand_id
1 'polypeptide(L)'
;VNEVARTVIVRSTPLPRKLFRVFVELEGMYRNMVEQLVLYAVRTGVISFTRLKALKYRELRSQYPQLPSHYAYTTCQDASTRAKSFLRVKKEGLAKRGYPEVNRVSIWLDDHLWRMKSLTSIEIATHKGWVVIELELHKLFWKYMNSEWRVASEAKIKLNKWERRLVIYLVFKKIVEAYRPRGFISVDVNENHAAVLVDGKAYLFKTDFRDIILGYYYRRKRIQEKYDKFYGASCRVKKKVLEGLKERERKSNLKWKLANIVVRIAVDKQYTIVLERLGKNPAKEMVNHFRDDQLRYRIYQASFKGVQRAVEEKAREHGVPVVYADPRNTSRMCPIHSSLIVYENDSRVGRCSRGGELWHRDVVACYNLLLRARLGNGSNAPSLGGLKVDGSPVPLGSTATYEPTEISRSLWARWKSLDATNKNKSMRISI
;
A
#
# COMPACT_ATOMS: atom_id res chain seq x y z
N VAL A 1 10.93 8.52 17.73
CA VAL A 1 10.48 7.13 17.91
C VAL A 1 9.09 7.00 17.31
N ASN A 2 8.91 6.12 16.31
CA ASN A 2 7.64 5.89 15.63
C ASN A 2 7.17 4.45 15.86
N GLU A 3 5.91 4.28 16.25
CA GLU A 3 5.29 2.95 16.26
C GLU A 3 4.80 2.60 14.86
N VAL A 4 5.20 1.45 14.37
CA VAL A 4 4.75 0.91 13.08
C VAL A 4 3.90 -0.32 13.31
N ALA A 5 2.76 -0.40 12.64
CA ALA A 5 1.84 -1.53 12.73
C ALA A 5 1.70 -2.28 11.39
N ARG A 6 1.60 -3.60 11.47
CA ARG A 6 1.31 -4.48 10.33
C ARG A 6 0.25 -5.50 10.69
N THR A 7 -0.68 -5.70 9.78
CA THR A 7 -1.73 -6.72 9.97
C THR A 7 -1.38 -7.98 9.22
N VAL A 8 -1.32 -9.08 9.93
CA VAL A 8 -1.14 -10.42 9.38
C VAL A 8 -2.48 -11.15 9.45
N ILE A 9 -2.90 -11.71 8.31
CA ILE A 9 -4.16 -12.44 8.21
C ILE A 9 -3.85 -13.92 8.36
N VAL A 10 -4.35 -14.55 9.41
CA VAL A 10 -4.28 -15.99 9.63
C VAL A 10 -5.68 -16.61 9.59
N ARG A 11 -5.76 -17.92 9.39
CA ARG A 11 -7.02 -18.65 9.38
C ARG A 11 -7.05 -19.63 10.54
N SER A 12 -8.23 -19.89 11.07
CA SER A 12 -8.39 -21.03 11.97
C SER A 12 -8.36 -22.34 11.19
N THR A 13 -8.09 -23.44 11.85
CA THR A 13 -8.52 -24.77 11.36
C THR A 13 -10.04 -24.78 11.15
N PRO A 14 -10.59 -25.71 10.33
CA PRO A 14 -12.05 -25.85 10.19
C PRO A 14 -12.70 -26.11 11.55
N LEU A 15 -13.68 -25.28 11.92
CA LEU A 15 -14.33 -25.41 13.21
C LEU A 15 -15.43 -26.49 13.18
N PRO A 16 -15.59 -27.26 14.27
CA PRO A 16 -16.75 -28.13 14.48
C PRO A 16 -18.06 -27.35 14.33
N ARG A 17 -19.11 -27.97 13.80
CA ARG A 17 -20.40 -27.30 13.52
C ARG A 17 -20.97 -26.56 14.73
N LYS A 18 -20.92 -27.21 15.93
CA LYS A 18 -21.41 -26.62 17.18
C LYS A 18 -20.65 -25.34 17.53
N LEU A 19 -19.32 -25.38 17.46
CA LEU A 19 -18.46 -24.21 17.74
C LEU A 19 -18.63 -23.11 16.72
N PHE A 20 -18.72 -23.46 15.43
CA PHE A 20 -18.93 -22.45 14.38
C PHE A 20 -20.27 -21.73 14.55
N ARG A 21 -21.33 -22.41 15.03
CA ARG A 21 -22.63 -21.80 15.33
C ARG A 21 -22.50 -20.72 16.41
N VAL A 22 -21.70 -20.93 17.45
CA VAL A 22 -21.43 -19.91 18.49
C VAL A 22 -20.88 -18.62 17.86
N PHE A 23 -19.97 -18.73 16.92
CA PHE A 23 -19.44 -17.55 16.22
C PHE A 23 -20.44 -16.90 15.27
N VAL A 24 -21.35 -17.66 14.66
CA VAL A 24 -22.46 -17.12 13.84
C VAL A 24 -23.42 -16.32 14.72
N GLU A 25 -23.78 -16.84 15.89
CA GLU A 25 -24.61 -16.13 16.86
C GLU A 25 -23.93 -14.85 17.37
N LEU A 26 -22.64 -14.95 17.71
CA LEU A 26 -21.83 -13.80 18.12
C LEU A 26 -21.76 -12.72 17.01
N GLU A 27 -21.53 -13.11 15.74
CA GLU A 27 -21.54 -12.19 14.59
C GLU A 27 -22.88 -11.49 14.44
N GLY A 28 -23.99 -12.23 14.64
CA GLY A 28 -25.34 -11.69 14.59
C GLY A 28 -25.58 -10.62 15.65
N MET A 29 -25.27 -10.92 16.91
CA MET A 29 -25.40 -9.97 18.01
C MET A 29 -24.50 -8.74 17.81
N TYR A 30 -23.25 -8.95 17.45
CA TYR A 30 -22.29 -7.87 17.18
C TYR A 30 -22.78 -6.95 16.04
N ARG A 31 -23.27 -7.53 14.94
CA ARG A 31 -23.81 -6.79 13.80
C ARG A 31 -25.02 -5.92 14.20
N ASN A 32 -25.96 -6.49 14.97
CA ASN A 32 -27.15 -5.77 15.42
C ASN A 32 -26.77 -4.57 16.31
N MET A 33 -25.82 -4.75 17.24
CA MET A 33 -25.29 -3.64 18.04
C MET A 33 -24.66 -2.55 17.18
N VAL A 34 -23.80 -2.93 16.22
CA VAL A 34 -23.15 -1.97 15.32
C VAL A 34 -24.16 -1.24 14.46
N GLU A 35 -25.18 -1.91 13.94
CA GLU A 35 -26.24 -1.30 13.11
C GLU A 35 -27.04 -0.25 13.86
N GLN A 36 -27.51 -0.59 15.07
CA GLN A 36 -28.23 0.35 15.96
C GLN A 36 -27.38 1.58 16.26
N LEU A 37 -26.12 1.38 16.60
CA LEU A 37 -25.19 2.48 16.92
C LEU A 37 -24.84 3.34 15.72
N VAL A 38 -24.66 2.77 14.54
CA VAL A 38 -24.38 3.51 13.30
C VAL A 38 -25.60 4.38 12.93
N LEU A 39 -26.81 3.81 12.98
CA LEU A 39 -28.04 4.54 12.72
C LEU A 39 -28.22 5.71 13.73
N TYR A 40 -28.01 5.44 15.00
CA TYR A 40 -28.03 6.49 16.03
C TYR A 40 -26.99 7.58 15.75
N ALA A 41 -25.74 7.21 15.53
CA ALA A 41 -24.65 8.15 15.28
C ALA A 41 -24.87 9.03 14.04
N VAL A 42 -25.43 8.46 12.95
CA VAL A 42 -25.73 9.21 11.73
C VAL A 42 -26.93 10.15 11.91
N ARG A 43 -27.96 9.74 12.67
CA ARG A 43 -29.14 10.57 12.95
C ARG A 43 -28.84 11.75 13.87
N THR A 44 -28.06 11.50 14.92
CA THR A 44 -27.79 12.51 15.97
C THR A 44 -26.52 13.31 15.72
N GLY A 45 -25.67 12.91 14.76
CA GLY A 45 -24.35 13.50 14.54
C GLY A 45 -23.32 13.12 15.61
N VAL A 46 -23.64 12.23 16.56
CA VAL A 46 -22.73 11.77 17.62
C VAL A 46 -21.77 10.72 17.07
N ILE A 47 -20.73 11.20 16.41
CA ILE A 47 -19.71 10.33 15.75
C ILE A 47 -18.45 10.10 16.59
N SER A 48 -18.31 10.78 17.75
CA SER A 48 -17.20 10.54 18.67
C SER A 48 -17.40 9.22 19.39
N PHE A 49 -16.38 8.35 19.37
CA PHE A 49 -16.39 7.08 20.09
C PHE A 49 -16.68 7.29 21.59
N THR A 50 -16.00 8.24 22.23
CA THR A 50 -16.15 8.50 23.66
C THR A 50 -17.57 8.93 24.01
N ARG A 51 -18.18 9.84 23.22
CA ARG A 51 -19.57 10.29 23.44
C ARG A 51 -20.57 9.16 23.15
N LEU A 52 -20.37 8.42 22.07
CA LEU A 52 -21.24 7.29 21.72
C LEU A 52 -21.23 6.21 22.81
N LYS A 53 -20.03 5.88 23.33
CA LYS A 53 -19.89 4.98 24.48
C LYS A 53 -20.61 5.52 25.73
N ALA A 54 -20.40 6.77 26.09
CA ALA A 54 -21.05 7.36 27.27
C ALA A 54 -22.57 7.27 27.21
N LEU A 55 -23.17 7.48 26.03
CA LEU A 55 -24.62 7.50 25.84
C LEU A 55 -25.22 6.09 25.70
N LYS A 56 -24.52 5.14 25.06
CA LYS A 56 -25.11 3.87 24.62
C LYS A 56 -24.57 2.62 25.28
N TYR A 57 -23.48 2.69 26.03
CA TYR A 57 -22.85 1.53 26.64
C TYR A 57 -23.79 0.78 27.59
N ARG A 58 -24.47 1.50 28.51
CA ARG A 58 -25.38 0.88 29.48
C ARG A 58 -26.58 0.21 28.81
N GLU A 59 -27.15 0.86 27.80
CA GLU A 59 -28.26 0.32 27.01
C GLU A 59 -27.86 -0.98 26.31
N LEU A 60 -26.70 -1.02 25.64
CA LEU A 60 -26.19 -2.21 25.01
C LEU A 60 -25.92 -3.34 26.01
N ARG A 61 -25.40 -3.03 27.18
CA ARG A 61 -25.16 -4.01 28.25
C ARG A 61 -26.46 -4.63 28.74
N SER A 62 -27.53 -3.83 28.84
CA SER A 62 -28.86 -4.32 29.21
C SER A 62 -29.48 -5.19 28.12
N GLN A 63 -29.33 -4.83 26.84
CA GLN A 63 -29.86 -5.59 25.73
C GLN A 63 -29.13 -6.91 25.47
N TYR A 64 -27.82 -6.97 25.76
CA TYR A 64 -26.97 -8.15 25.50
C TYR A 64 -26.21 -8.57 26.76
N PRO A 65 -26.91 -8.96 27.84
CA PRO A 65 -26.26 -9.31 29.13
C PRO A 65 -25.36 -10.54 29.04
N GLN A 66 -25.65 -11.45 28.10
CA GLN A 66 -24.88 -12.67 27.85
C GLN A 66 -23.51 -12.44 27.20
N LEU A 67 -23.30 -11.27 26.60
CA LEU A 67 -22.00 -10.96 25.99
C LEU A 67 -21.00 -10.40 27.01
N PRO A 68 -19.70 -10.72 26.90
CA PRO A 68 -18.66 -10.00 27.62
C PRO A 68 -18.76 -8.49 27.40
N SER A 69 -18.55 -7.74 28.46
CA SER A 69 -18.81 -6.27 28.49
C SER A 69 -18.05 -5.49 27.41
N HIS A 70 -16.87 -5.94 27.07
CA HIS A 70 -16.02 -5.28 26.08
C HIS A 70 -16.56 -5.36 24.65
N TYR A 71 -17.51 -6.26 24.33
CA TYR A 71 -18.20 -6.20 23.04
C TYR A 71 -19.03 -4.92 22.88
N ALA A 72 -19.67 -4.42 23.94
CA ALA A 72 -20.35 -3.13 23.90
C ALA A 72 -19.37 -1.97 23.67
N TYR A 73 -18.13 -2.09 24.18
CA TYR A 73 -17.06 -1.12 23.95
C TYR A 73 -16.58 -1.15 22.47
N THR A 74 -16.20 -2.31 21.96
CA THR A 74 -15.66 -2.46 20.60
C THR A 74 -16.70 -2.17 19.52
N THR A 75 -18.00 -2.43 19.76
CA THR A 75 -19.07 -2.03 18.84
C THR A 75 -19.27 -0.53 18.75
N CYS A 76 -19.12 0.22 19.85
CA CYS A 76 -19.12 1.68 19.82
C CYS A 76 -17.94 2.23 18.97
N GLN A 77 -16.78 1.60 19.05
CA GLN A 77 -15.60 1.99 18.27
C GLN A 77 -15.78 1.69 16.77
N ASP A 78 -16.31 0.50 16.41
CA ASP A 78 -16.62 0.13 15.02
C ASP A 78 -17.70 1.06 14.45
N ALA A 79 -18.78 1.28 15.17
CA ALA A 79 -19.88 2.15 14.74
C ALA A 79 -19.45 3.60 14.53
N SER A 80 -18.63 4.15 15.44
CA SER A 80 -18.03 5.49 15.29
C SER A 80 -17.21 5.60 13.99
N THR A 81 -16.40 4.60 13.69
CA THR A 81 -15.57 4.56 12.48
C THR A 81 -16.42 4.50 11.21
N ARG A 82 -17.47 3.68 11.20
CA ARG A 82 -18.41 3.54 10.08
C ARG A 82 -19.22 4.82 9.86
N ALA A 83 -19.76 5.40 10.93
CA ALA A 83 -20.54 6.63 10.85
C ALA A 83 -19.71 7.80 10.30
N LYS A 84 -18.46 7.99 10.78
CA LYS A 84 -17.53 8.98 10.23
C LYS A 84 -17.28 8.77 8.75
N SER A 85 -17.02 7.54 8.35
CA SER A 85 -16.77 7.17 6.95
C SER A 85 -17.98 7.47 6.06
N PHE A 86 -19.17 7.10 6.52
CA PHE A 86 -20.41 7.34 5.78
C PHE A 86 -20.71 8.84 5.64
N LEU A 87 -20.61 9.61 6.71
CA LEU A 87 -20.87 11.05 6.67
C LEU A 87 -19.90 11.81 5.77
N ARG A 88 -18.64 11.36 5.70
CA ARG A 88 -17.69 11.90 4.73
C ARG A 88 -18.13 11.65 3.29
N VAL A 89 -18.50 10.42 2.96
CA VAL A 89 -19.00 10.04 1.61
C VAL A 89 -20.31 10.80 1.28
N LYS A 90 -21.16 11.00 2.29
CA LYS A 90 -22.40 11.79 2.15
C LYS A 90 -22.10 13.27 1.86
N LYS A 91 -21.14 13.86 2.56
CA LYS A 91 -20.68 15.24 2.33
C LYS A 91 -20.10 15.45 0.93
N GLU A 92 -19.42 14.42 0.41
CA GLU A 92 -18.87 14.43 -0.96
C GLU A 92 -19.94 14.18 -2.06
N GLY A 93 -21.20 14.02 -1.70
CA GLY A 93 -22.30 13.73 -2.66
C GLY A 93 -22.27 12.32 -3.26
N LEU A 94 -21.43 11.43 -2.75
CA LEU A 94 -21.21 10.08 -3.28
C LEU A 94 -22.09 9.01 -2.63
N ALA A 95 -22.84 9.36 -1.57
CA ALA A 95 -23.72 8.42 -0.88
C ALA A 95 -24.99 8.17 -1.70
N LYS A 96 -25.23 6.93 -2.08
CA LYS A 96 -26.44 6.51 -2.83
C LYS A 96 -27.70 6.39 -1.96
N ARG A 97 -27.55 6.32 -0.64
CA ARG A 97 -28.63 6.13 0.34
C ARG A 97 -28.53 7.12 1.48
N GLY A 98 -29.63 7.37 2.15
CA GLY A 98 -29.69 8.29 3.31
C GLY A 98 -28.96 7.73 4.54
N TYR A 99 -28.90 6.40 4.68
CA TYR A 99 -28.30 5.68 5.79
C TYR A 99 -27.40 4.55 5.30
N PRO A 100 -26.34 4.20 6.06
CA PRO A 100 -25.47 3.08 5.72
C PRO A 100 -26.13 1.75 6.13
N GLU A 101 -26.00 0.74 5.30
CA GLU A 101 -26.37 -0.63 5.63
C GLU A 101 -25.17 -1.39 6.21
N VAL A 102 -25.40 -2.13 7.30
CA VAL A 102 -24.40 -2.96 7.96
C VAL A 102 -24.58 -4.42 7.54
N ASN A 103 -24.21 -4.74 6.29
CA ASN A 103 -24.37 -6.09 5.74
C ASN A 103 -23.30 -7.08 6.22
N ARG A 104 -22.10 -6.61 6.48
CA ARG A 104 -20.95 -7.43 6.92
C ARG A 104 -20.19 -6.73 8.03
N VAL A 105 -19.84 -7.48 9.04
CA VAL A 105 -19.02 -7.01 10.14
C VAL A 105 -17.71 -7.78 10.22
N SER A 106 -16.68 -7.15 10.77
CA SER A 106 -15.56 -7.81 11.39
C SER A 106 -15.73 -7.59 12.88
N ILE A 107 -15.74 -8.64 13.67
CA ILE A 107 -15.83 -8.50 15.12
C ILE A 107 -14.49 -7.97 15.61
N TRP A 108 -14.50 -6.82 16.29
CA TRP A 108 -13.32 -6.22 16.87
C TRP A 108 -13.09 -6.80 18.26
N LEU A 109 -11.86 -7.18 18.52
CA LEU A 109 -11.42 -7.77 19.78
C LEU A 109 -10.34 -6.90 20.38
N ASP A 110 -10.44 -6.61 21.66
CA ASP A 110 -9.40 -6.01 22.48
C ASP A 110 -8.79 -7.05 23.43
N ASP A 111 -7.87 -6.67 24.29
CA ASP A 111 -7.16 -7.53 25.24
C ASP A 111 -8.06 -8.25 26.27
N HIS A 112 -9.32 -7.80 26.44
CA HIS A 112 -10.31 -8.44 27.30
C HIS A 112 -11.15 -9.50 26.54
N LEU A 113 -11.08 -9.51 25.22
CA LEU A 113 -11.89 -10.38 24.37
C LEU A 113 -11.09 -11.51 23.70
N TRP A 114 -9.78 -11.40 23.68
CA TRP A 114 -8.92 -12.42 23.11
C TRP A 114 -7.52 -12.42 23.73
N ARG A 115 -6.83 -13.53 23.61
CA ARG A 115 -5.43 -13.68 23.99
C ARG A 115 -4.75 -14.81 23.21
N MET A 116 -3.44 -14.73 23.06
CA MET A 116 -2.64 -15.86 22.59
C MET A 116 -2.60 -16.91 23.71
N LYS A 117 -3.03 -18.14 23.42
CA LYS A 117 -2.90 -19.27 24.36
C LYS A 117 -1.57 -19.99 24.15
N SER A 118 -1.19 -20.14 22.89
CA SER A 118 0.09 -20.71 22.46
C SER A 118 0.54 -20.01 21.17
N LEU A 119 1.69 -20.43 20.63
CA LEU A 119 2.14 -19.92 19.32
C LEU A 119 1.20 -20.29 18.16
N THR A 120 0.39 -21.35 18.34
CA THR A 120 -0.50 -21.88 17.30
C THR A 120 -1.98 -21.74 17.63
N SER A 121 -2.34 -21.20 18.79
CA SER A 121 -3.72 -21.09 19.22
C SER A 121 -4.01 -19.77 19.93
N ILE A 122 -5.25 -19.32 19.79
CA ILE A 122 -5.80 -18.16 20.50
C ILE A 122 -7.03 -18.56 21.29
N GLU A 123 -7.33 -17.80 22.33
CA GLU A 123 -8.61 -17.89 23.02
C GLU A 123 -9.43 -16.63 22.70
N ILE A 124 -10.74 -16.83 22.49
CA ILE A 124 -11.70 -15.76 22.22
C ILE A 124 -12.85 -15.89 23.21
N ALA A 125 -13.19 -14.77 23.86
CA ALA A 125 -14.35 -14.69 24.75
C ALA A 125 -15.63 -14.62 23.90
N THR A 126 -16.60 -15.47 24.19
CA THR A 126 -17.90 -15.53 23.52
C THR A 126 -19.03 -15.47 24.55
N HIS A 127 -20.28 -15.41 24.09
CA HIS A 127 -21.46 -15.54 24.96
C HIS A 127 -21.62 -16.93 25.60
N LYS A 128 -20.79 -17.91 25.22
CA LYS A 128 -20.70 -19.26 25.81
C LYS A 128 -19.39 -19.48 26.57
N GLY A 129 -18.67 -18.41 26.94
CA GLY A 129 -17.37 -18.47 27.60
C GLY A 129 -16.18 -18.38 26.64
N TRP A 130 -15.00 -18.63 27.18
CA TRP A 130 -13.75 -18.63 26.43
C TRP A 130 -13.62 -19.90 25.56
N VAL A 131 -13.22 -19.69 24.31
CA VAL A 131 -13.09 -20.76 23.32
C VAL A 131 -11.70 -20.73 22.71
N VAL A 132 -11.05 -21.88 22.67
CA VAL A 132 -9.74 -22.07 22.04
C VAL A 132 -9.90 -22.31 20.55
N ILE A 133 -9.12 -21.60 19.76
CA ILE A 133 -9.11 -21.65 18.30
C ILE A 133 -7.70 -21.97 17.83
N GLU A 134 -7.53 -23.10 17.16
CA GLU A 134 -6.29 -23.48 16.50
C GLU A 134 -6.11 -22.75 15.19
N LEU A 135 -4.88 -22.31 14.91
CA LEU A 135 -4.52 -21.48 13.77
C LEU A 135 -3.76 -22.26 12.70
N GLU A 136 -4.07 -22.01 11.44
CA GLU A 136 -3.24 -22.39 10.30
C GLU A 136 -2.25 -21.26 10.00
N LEU A 137 -1.01 -21.44 10.41
CA LEU A 137 0.03 -20.45 10.32
C LEU A 137 0.82 -20.58 9.01
N HIS A 138 1.24 -19.46 8.48
CA HIS A 138 2.01 -19.38 7.25
C HIS A 138 3.30 -18.58 7.43
N LYS A 139 4.20 -18.62 6.43
CA LYS A 139 5.53 -18.00 6.50
C LYS A 139 5.53 -16.54 6.95
N LEU A 140 4.52 -15.74 6.53
CA LEU A 140 4.45 -14.34 6.90
C LEU A 140 4.17 -14.14 8.40
N PHE A 141 3.35 -15.00 9.02
CA PHE A 141 3.13 -14.98 10.47
C PHE A 141 4.46 -15.21 11.20
N TRP A 142 5.18 -16.28 10.85
CA TRP A 142 6.47 -16.61 11.48
C TRP A 142 7.53 -15.53 11.26
N LYS A 143 7.51 -14.85 10.11
CA LYS A 143 8.40 -13.71 9.87
C LYS A 143 8.23 -12.61 10.92
N TYR A 144 7.00 -12.32 11.33
CA TYR A 144 6.72 -11.28 12.33
C TYR A 144 6.91 -11.81 13.76
N MET A 145 6.49 -13.05 14.05
CA MET A 145 6.65 -13.65 15.38
C MET A 145 8.12 -13.86 15.78
N ASN A 146 8.99 -14.22 14.84
CA ASN A 146 10.42 -14.51 15.08
C ASN A 146 11.30 -13.26 14.87
N SER A 147 10.77 -12.07 15.06
CA SER A 147 11.46 -10.81 14.88
C SER A 147 11.12 -9.82 16.01
N GLU A 148 11.60 -8.61 15.89
CA GLU A 148 11.36 -7.53 16.89
C GLU A 148 9.90 -7.04 16.96
N TRP A 149 8.99 -7.64 16.21
CA TRP A 149 7.58 -7.28 16.23
C TRP A 149 6.86 -7.95 17.39
N ARG A 150 5.95 -7.21 18.03
CA ARG A 150 5.10 -7.72 19.11
C ARG A 150 3.66 -7.79 18.65
N VAL A 151 2.94 -8.81 19.07
CA VAL A 151 1.49 -8.92 18.83
C VAL A 151 0.80 -7.83 19.66
N ALA A 152 -0.03 -7.03 19.00
CA ALA A 152 -0.82 -5.98 19.65
C ALA A 152 -2.04 -6.58 20.36
N SER A 153 -2.63 -5.80 21.27
CA SER A 153 -3.84 -6.17 21.99
C SER A 153 -5.09 -6.22 21.10
N GLU A 154 -5.07 -5.49 19.97
CA GLU A 154 -6.21 -5.41 19.06
C GLU A 154 -6.16 -6.49 17.98
N ALA A 155 -7.26 -7.17 17.79
CA ALA A 155 -7.46 -8.11 16.70
C ALA A 155 -8.85 -7.94 16.07
N LYS A 156 -9.07 -8.56 14.91
CA LYS A 156 -10.40 -8.64 14.29
C LYS A 156 -10.62 -10.02 13.73
N ILE A 157 -11.86 -10.49 13.81
CA ILE A 157 -12.24 -11.75 13.20
C ILE A 157 -13.38 -11.58 12.21
N LYS A 158 -13.36 -12.38 11.16
CA LYS A 158 -14.45 -12.55 10.18
C LYS A 158 -14.77 -14.01 10.02
N LEU A 159 -16.03 -14.30 9.79
CA LEU A 159 -16.48 -15.66 9.52
C LEU A 159 -16.38 -15.99 8.03
N ASN A 160 -15.70 -17.10 7.71
CA ASN A 160 -15.81 -17.76 6.41
C ASN A 160 -16.82 -18.90 6.52
N LYS A 161 -18.06 -18.61 6.10
CA LYS A 161 -19.20 -19.54 6.24
C LYS A 161 -19.07 -20.79 5.36
N TRP A 162 -18.35 -20.68 4.24
CA TRP A 162 -18.14 -21.79 3.31
C TRP A 162 -17.20 -22.85 3.87
N GLU A 163 -16.09 -22.40 4.42
CA GLU A 163 -15.05 -23.28 4.96
C GLU A 163 -15.25 -23.57 6.46
N ARG A 164 -16.23 -22.95 7.11
CA ARG A 164 -16.43 -22.96 8.58
C ARG A 164 -15.17 -22.59 9.34
N ARG A 165 -14.53 -21.48 8.93
CA ARG A 165 -13.29 -20.98 9.50
C ARG A 165 -13.43 -19.55 9.97
N LEU A 166 -12.60 -19.16 10.89
CA LEU A 166 -12.36 -17.77 11.22
C LEU A 166 -11.20 -17.25 10.39
N VAL A 167 -11.35 -16.03 9.84
CA VAL A 167 -10.28 -15.25 9.27
C VAL A 167 -9.90 -14.22 10.32
N ILE A 168 -8.69 -14.32 10.85
CA ILE A 168 -8.22 -13.56 11.99
C ILE A 168 -7.17 -12.55 11.51
N TYR A 169 -7.36 -11.29 11.87
CA TYR A 169 -6.49 -10.17 11.55
C TYR A 169 -5.70 -9.83 12.82
N LEU A 170 -4.48 -10.35 12.92
CA LEU A 170 -3.57 -10.06 14.02
C LEU A 170 -2.73 -8.82 13.68
N VAL A 171 -2.66 -7.89 14.60
CA VAL A 171 -1.85 -6.69 14.45
C VAL A 171 -0.51 -6.90 15.14
N PHE A 172 0.56 -6.67 14.41
CA PHE A 172 1.92 -6.66 14.93
C PHE A 172 2.41 -5.22 14.98
N LYS A 173 3.06 -4.86 16.06
CA LYS A 173 3.60 -3.52 16.30
C LYS A 173 5.10 -3.59 16.57
N LYS A 174 5.82 -2.60 16.08
CA LYS A 174 7.25 -2.44 16.30
C LYS A 174 7.54 -0.97 16.55
N ILE A 175 8.42 -0.69 17.50
CA ILE A 175 8.99 0.64 17.71
C ILE A 175 10.19 0.77 16.77
N VAL A 176 10.23 1.85 16.01
CA VAL A 176 11.28 2.11 15.03
C VAL A 176 11.84 3.50 15.25
N GLU A 177 13.15 3.60 15.36
CA GLU A 177 13.86 4.86 15.40
C GLU A 177 14.34 5.23 14.00
N ALA A 178 14.11 6.51 13.62
CA ALA A 178 14.66 7.02 12.38
C ALA A 178 16.15 7.31 12.57
N TYR A 179 16.97 6.83 11.65
CA TYR A 179 18.39 7.16 11.68
C TYR A 179 18.63 8.58 11.12
N ARG A 180 19.78 9.15 11.47
CA ARG A 180 20.28 10.40 10.87
C ARG A 180 20.78 10.10 9.46
N PRO A 181 20.17 10.69 8.41
CA PRO A 181 20.56 10.38 7.04
C PRO A 181 21.93 10.98 6.70
N ARG A 182 22.72 10.20 5.94
CA ARG A 182 24.05 10.62 5.43
C ARG A 182 23.98 11.17 4.01
N GLY A 183 22.87 10.94 3.29
CA GLY A 183 22.70 11.35 1.90
C GLY A 183 21.26 11.12 1.42
N PHE A 184 21.11 11.15 0.11
CA PHE A 184 19.81 11.05 -0.54
C PHE A 184 19.82 10.04 -1.68
N ILE A 185 18.70 9.35 -1.84
CA ILE A 185 18.35 8.53 -3.00
C ILE A 185 17.07 9.12 -3.60
N SER A 186 17.08 9.48 -4.87
CA SER A 186 15.88 9.94 -5.56
C SER A 186 15.30 8.87 -6.45
N VAL A 187 13.98 8.83 -6.53
CA VAL A 187 13.24 7.78 -7.25
C VAL A 187 12.15 8.43 -8.12
N ASP A 188 12.21 8.15 -9.41
CA ASP A 188 11.16 8.46 -10.38
C ASP A 188 10.52 7.16 -10.88
N VAL A 189 9.18 7.06 -10.81
CA VAL A 189 8.45 5.83 -11.12
C VAL A 189 7.63 5.99 -12.38
N ASN A 190 7.95 5.17 -13.38
CA ASN A 190 7.24 5.10 -14.65
C ASN A 190 6.51 3.76 -14.85
N GLU A 191 5.75 3.63 -15.94
CA GLU A 191 5.05 2.38 -16.27
C GLU A 191 6.01 1.23 -16.58
N ASN A 192 7.14 1.48 -17.23
CA ASN A 192 8.06 0.45 -17.70
C ASN A 192 9.23 0.23 -16.74
N HIS A 193 9.64 1.28 -16.06
CA HIS A 193 10.79 1.23 -15.15
C HIS A 193 10.68 2.28 -14.04
N ALA A 194 11.45 2.07 -13.01
CA ALA A 194 11.72 3.06 -11.98
C ALA A 194 13.19 3.47 -12.10
N ALA A 195 13.42 4.77 -12.22
CA ALA A 195 14.75 5.34 -12.15
C ALA A 195 15.12 5.60 -10.69
N VAL A 196 16.32 5.25 -10.30
CA VAL A 196 16.85 5.44 -8.95
C VAL A 196 18.23 6.05 -9.07
N LEU A 197 18.43 7.23 -8.48
CA LEU A 197 19.72 7.91 -8.43
C LEU A 197 20.30 7.80 -7.02
N VAL A 198 21.51 7.24 -6.93
CA VAL A 198 22.26 7.11 -5.68
C VAL A 198 23.75 7.26 -5.96
N ASP A 199 24.47 8.04 -5.15
CA ASP A 199 25.91 8.31 -5.27
C ASP A 199 26.33 8.76 -6.69
N GLY A 200 25.52 9.62 -7.33
CA GLY A 200 25.76 10.09 -8.70
C GLY A 200 25.53 9.04 -9.80
N LYS A 201 25.14 7.81 -9.45
CA LYS A 201 24.83 6.75 -10.41
C LYS A 201 23.33 6.53 -10.54
N ALA A 202 22.85 6.54 -11.77
CA ALA A 202 21.45 6.29 -12.08
C ALA A 202 21.23 4.81 -12.44
N TYR A 203 20.17 4.23 -11.89
CA TYR A 203 19.76 2.84 -12.09
C TYR A 203 18.33 2.80 -12.62
N LEU A 204 18.11 2.07 -13.70
CA LEU A 204 16.78 1.88 -14.28
C LEU A 204 16.29 0.45 -14.01
N PHE A 205 15.33 0.31 -13.11
CA PHE A 205 14.70 -0.98 -12.79
C PHE A 205 13.52 -1.22 -13.70
N LYS A 206 13.53 -2.28 -14.47
CA LYS A 206 12.36 -2.71 -15.24
C LYS A 206 11.24 -3.15 -14.27
N THR A 207 10.07 -2.52 -14.34
CA THR A 207 8.96 -2.77 -13.42
C THR A 207 7.92 -3.77 -13.94
N ASP A 208 7.88 -4.01 -15.25
CA ASP A 208 6.89 -4.84 -15.96
C ASP A 208 5.42 -4.42 -15.71
N PHE A 209 5.18 -3.22 -15.12
CA PHE A 209 3.82 -2.76 -14.85
C PHE A 209 2.98 -2.67 -16.14
N ARG A 210 3.56 -2.09 -17.20
CA ARG A 210 2.87 -1.94 -18.49
C ARG A 210 2.42 -3.27 -19.05
N ASP A 211 3.33 -4.23 -19.13
CA ASP A 211 3.07 -5.54 -19.75
C ASP A 211 2.01 -6.31 -18.95
N ILE A 212 2.09 -6.26 -17.63
CA ILE A 212 1.10 -6.88 -16.76
C ILE A 212 -0.26 -6.19 -16.86
N ILE A 213 -0.30 -4.86 -16.87
CA ILE A 213 -1.56 -4.11 -17.00
C ILE A 213 -2.22 -4.39 -18.34
N LEU A 214 -1.46 -4.40 -19.46
CA LEU A 214 -1.98 -4.72 -20.79
C LEU A 214 -2.45 -6.17 -20.89
N GLY A 215 -1.69 -7.11 -20.32
CA GLY A 215 -2.09 -8.52 -20.29
C GLY A 215 -3.44 -8.72 -19.58
N TYR A 216 -3.67 -8.03 -18.48
CA TYR A 216 -4.96 -8.05 -17.78
C TYR A 216 -6.05 -7.29 -18.52
N TYR A 217 -5.74 -6.18 -19.19
CA TYR A 217 -6.70 -5.44 -20.01
C TYR A 217 -7.31 -6.35 -21.09
N TYR A 218 -6.49 -7.03 -21.87
CA TYR A 218 -6.97 -7.91 -22.92
C TYR A 218 -7.70 -9.16 -22.39
N ARG A 219 -7.21 -9.75 -21.28
CA ARG A 219 -7.91 -10.88 -20.63
C ARG A 219 -9.30 -10.48 -20.14
N ARG A 220 -9.42 -9.32 -19.49
CA ARG A 220 -10.71 -8.80 -19.03
C ARG A 220 -11.65 -8.52 -20.18
N LYS A 221 -11.14 -7.87 -21.23
CA LYS A 221 -11.93 -7.56 -22.43
C LYS A 221 -12.51 -8.83 -23.04
N ARG A 222 -11.70 -9.87 -23.27
CA ARG A 222 -12.16 -11.17 -23.80
C ARG A 222 -13.20 -11.84 -22.90
N ILE A 223 -13.02 -11.82 -21.59
CA ILE A 223 -13.98 -12.39 -20.64
C ILE A 223 -15.28 -11.60 -20.67
N GLN A 224 -15.23 -10.28 -20.68
CA GLN A 224 -16.41 -9.43 -20.75
C GLN A 224 -17.19 -9.67 -22.04
N GLU A 225 -16.55 -9.61 -23.21
CA GLU A 225 -17.13 -9.86 -24.52
C GLU A 225 -17.83 -11.23 -24.56
N LYS A 226 -17.14 -12.30 -24.12
CA LYS A 226 -17.70 -13.65 -24.07
C LYS A 226 -18.96 -13.73 -23.21
N TYR A 227 -18.89 -13.23 -21.97
CA TYR A 227 -20.02 -13.34 -21.05
C TYR A 227 -21.16 -12.39 -21.38
N ASP A 228 -20.87 -11.21 -21.93
CA ASP A 228 -21.91 -10.25 -22.31
C ASP A 228 -22.69 -10.77 -23.54
N LYS A 229 -22.02 -11.43 -24.46
CA LYS A 229 -22.67 -12.05 -25.62
C LYS A 229 -23.64 -13.18 -25.24
N PHE A 230 -23.27 -14.03 -24.27
CA PHE A 230 -24.06 -15.22 -23.93
C PHE A 230 -24.99 -15.05 -22.73
N TYR A 231 -24.68 -14.17 -21.77
CA TYR A 231 -25.38 -14.10 -20.48
C TYR A 231 -25.80 -12.68 -20.08
N GLY A 232 -25.53 -11.68 -20.91
CA GLY A 232 -25.79 -10.27 -20.60
C GLY A 232 -24.82 -9.63 -19.60
N ALA A 233 -24.89 -8.31 -19.49
CA ALA A 233 -23.91 -7.49 -18.74
C ALA A 233 -23.91 -7.73 -17.22
N SER A 234 -25.02 -8.19 -16.62
CA SER A 234 -25.17 -8.38 -15.16
C SER A 234 -24.77 -9.76 -14.65
N CYS A 235 -24.13 -10.58 -15.47
CA CYS A 235 -23.80 -11.97 -15.15
C CYS A 235 -22.91 -12.11 -13.90
N ARG A 236 -23.43 -12.75 -12.84
CA ARG A 236 -22.70 -13.01 -11.59
C ARG A 236 -21.45 -13.90 -11.78
N VAL A 237 -21.51 -14.83 -12.73
CA VAL A 237 -20.39 -15.73 -13.07
C VAL A 237 -19.23 -14.92 -13.63
N LYS A 238 -19.51 -13.97 -14.57
CA LYS A 238 -18.53 -13.03 -15.10
C LYS A 238 -17.74 -12.33 -13.99
N LYS A 239 -18.44 -11.82 -12.98
CA LYS A 239 -17.82 -11.15 -11.85
C LYS A 239 -16.87 -12.07 -11.10
N LYS A 240 -17.28 -13.31 -10.79
CA LYS A 240 -16.42 -14.29 -10.11
C LYS A 240 -15.19 -14.65 -10.93
N VAL A 241 -15.34 -14.83 -12.25
CA VAL A 241 -14.20 -15.13 -13.16
C VAL A 241 -13.23 -13.96 -13.20
N LEU A 242 -13.71 -12.72 -13.28
CA LEU A 242 -12.87 -11.51 -13.26
C LEU A 242 -12.15 -11.33 -11.92
N GLU A 243 -12.81 -11.62 -10.79
CA GLU A 243 -12.18 -11.62 -9.45
C GLU A 243 -11.10 -12.71 -9.34
N GLY A 244 -11.33 -13.87 -9.94
CA GLY A 244 -10.38 -14.99 -9.98
C GLY A 244 -9.07 -14.72 -10.72
N LEU A 245 -8.99 -13.66 -11.52
CA LEU A 245 -7.76 -13.25 -12.21
C LEU A 245 -6.65 -12.78 -11.26
N LYS A 246 -6.98 -12.42 -10.01
CA LYS A 246 -6.04 -11.93 -8.98
C LYS A 246 -5.17 -10.74 -9.42
N GLU A 247 -5.67 -9.94 -10.36
CA GLU A 247 -4.97 -8.79 -10.93
C GLU A 247 -4.47 -7.82 -9.85
N ARG A 248 -5.35 -7.51 -8.88
CA ARG A 248 -5.04 -6.58 -7.78
C ARG A 248 -3.88 -7.08 -6.92
N GLU A 249 -3.86 -8.37 -6.61
CA GLU A 249 -2.81 -9.00 -5.81
C GLU A 249 -1.47 -8.96 -6.55
N ARG A 250 -1.49 -9.28 -7.84
CA ARG A 250 -0.28 -9.29 -8.68
C ARG A 250 0.32 -7.89 -8.83
N LYS A 251 -0.50 -6.88 -9.10
CA LYS A 251 -0.06 -5.47 -9.16
C LYS A 251 0.46 -4.98 -7.79
N SER A 252 -0.21 -5.36 -6.70
CA SER A 252 0.25 -5.04 -5.35
C SER A 252 1.61 -5.66 -5.06
N ASN A 253 1.83 -6.91 -5.44
CA ASN A 253 3.11 -7.60 -5.24
C ASN A 253 4.28 -6.88 -5.95
N LEU A 254 4.06 -6.40 -7.18
CA LEU A 254 5.09 -5.61 -7.89
C LEU A 254 5.45 -4.33 -7.15
N LYS A 255 4.46 -3.61 -6.62
CA LYS A 255 4.69 -2.37 -5.85
C LYS A 255 5.55 -2.65 -4.62
N TRP A 256 5.24 -3.72 -3.90
CA TRP A 256 6.02 -4.12 -2.72
C TRP A 256 7.42 -4.60 -3.07
N LYS A 257 7.61 -5.29 -4.20
CA LYS A 257 8.94 -5.68 -4.69
C LYS A 257 9.81 -4.45 -4.95
N LEU A 258 9.28 -3.47 -5.69
CA LEU A 258 10.00 -2.22 -5.95
C LEU A 258 10.30 -1.45 -4.65
N ALA A 259 9.31 -1.33 -3.77
CA ALA A 259 9.49 -0.69 -2.47
C ALA A 259 10.59 -1.35 -1.64
N ASN A 260 10.65 -2.69 -1.62
CA ASN A 260 11.71 -3.43 -0.92
C ASN A 260 13.10 -3.12 -1.48
N ILE A 261 13.25 -3.03 -2.82
CA ILE A 261 14.54 -2.72 -3.45
C ILE A 261 14.99 -1.32 -3.06
N VAL A 262 14.13 -0.31 -3.25
CA VAL A 262 14.44 1.09 -2.96
C VAL A 262 14.79 1.29 -1.48
N VAL A 263 13.98 0.75 -0.58
CA VAL A 263 14.19 0.89 0.86
C VAL A 263 15.45 0.15 1.33
N ARG A 264 15.76 -1.02 0.76
CA ARG A 264 16.99 -1.73 1.09
C ARG A 264 18.24 -0.91 0.73
N ILE A 265 18.27 -0.31 -0.48
CA ILE A 265 19.39 0.57 -0.87
C ILE A 265 19.49 1.75 0.12
N ALA A 266 18.35 2.35 0.51
CA ALA A 266 18.33 3.47 1.44
C ALA A 266 18.85 3.08 2.85
N VAL A 267 18.48 1.90 3.33
CA VAL A 267 18.95 1.37 4.63
C VAL A 267 20.46 1.09 4.59
N ASP A 268 20.94 0.40 3.55
CA ASP A 268 22.35 0.02 3.41
C ASP A 268 23.27 1.25 3.37
N LYS A 269 22.78 2.35 2.77
CA LYS A 269 23.52 3.62 2.66
C LYS A 269 23.23 4.61 3.79
N GLN A 270 22.20 4.36 4.60
CA GLN A 270 21.64 5.33 5.55
C GLN A 270 21.19 6.65 4.87
N TYR A 271 20.47 6.56 3.74
CA TYR A 271 20.03 7.69 2.95
C TYR A 271 18.54 7.98 3.12
N THR A 272 18.15 9.23 2.92
CA THR A 272 16.75 9.67 2.77
C THR A 272 16.24 9.34 1.38
N ILE A 273 15.03 8.82 1.27
CA ILE A 273 14.36 8.60 0.00
C ILE A 273 13.65 9.89 -0.43
N VAL A 274 13.93 10.35 -1.65
CA VAL A 274 13.27 11.49 -2.29
C VAL A 274 12.29 10.97 -3.34
N LEU A 275 11.03 11.32 -3.20
CA LEU A 275 9.95 11.01 -4.14
C LEU A 275 9.36 12.31 -4.71
N GLU A 276 8.73 12.23 -5.86
CA GLU A 276 7.96 13.35 -6.40
C GLU A 276 6.65 13.56 -5.64
N ARG A 277 6.25 14.81 -5.43
CA ARG A 277 4.97 15.18 -4.79
C ARG A 277 3.83 15.06 -5.78
N LEU A 278 3.20 13.92 -5.88
CA LEU A 278 2.02 13.71 -6.70
C LEU A 278 0.77 14.36 -6.11
N GLY A 279 -0.07 14.95 -6.96
CA GLY A 279 -1.38 15.51 -6.59
C GLY A 279 -2.34 14.51 -5.94
N LYS A 280 -3.55 14.95 -5.59
CA LYS A 280 -4.56 14.06 -4.98
C LYS A 280 -4.96 12.92 -5.92
N ASN A 281 -5.15 13.22 -7.20
CA ASN A 281 -5.57 12.27 -8.24
C ASN A 281 -4.66 12.36 -9.47
N PRO A 282 -3.37 11.96 -9.37
CA PRO A 282 -2.40 12.17 -10.44
C PRO A 282 -2.81 11.48 -11.75
N ALA A 283 -3.44 10.32 -11.68
CA ALA A 283 -3.94 9.63 -12.88
C ALA A 283 -4.98 10.47 -13.64
N LYS A 284 -5.92 11.12 -12.91
CA LYS A 284 -6.93 11.98 -13.53
C LYS A 284 -6.28 13.19 -14.21
N GLU A 285 -5.32 13.82 -13.55
CA GLU A 285 -4.59 14.97 -14.08
C GLU A 285 -3.81 14.59 -15.34
N MET A 286 -3.18 13.41 -15.35
CA MET A 286 -2.41 12.93 -16.50
C MET A 286 -3.28 12.58 -17.72
N VAL A 287 -4.52 12.05 -17.52
CA VAL A 287 -5.34 11.52 -18.62
C VAL A 287 -6.37 12.50 -19.17
N ASN A 288 -6.54 13.68 -18.55
CA ASN A 288 -7.54 14.66 -19.01
C ASN A 288 -7.39 15.06 -20.48
N HIS A 289 -6.20 14.93 -21.05
CA HIS A 289 -5.87 15.33 -22.42
C HIS A 289 -5.81 14.15 -23.41
N PHE A 290 -5.97 12.90 -22.95
CA PHE A 290 -5.84 11.72 -23.81
C PHE A 290 -7.21 11.17 -24.20
N ARG A 291 -7.42 10.89 -25.49
CA ARG A 291 -8.62 10.24 -26.02
C ARG A 291 -8.51 8.70 -26.05
N ASP A 292 -7.30 8.16 -26.01
CA ASP A 292 -7.04 6.71 -26.06
C ASP A 292 -7.45 6.02 -24.74
N ASP A 293 -8.47 5.19 -24.82
CA ASP A 293 -9.02 4.44 -23.67
C ASP A 293 -8.00 3.43 -23.10
N GLN A 294 -7.15 2.84 -23.93
CA GLN A 294 -6.13 1.92 -23.46
C GLN A 294 -5.06 2.65 -22.65
N LEU A 295 -4.60 3.81 -23.13
CA LEU A 295 -3.63 4.65 -22.43
C LEU A 295 -4.22 5.15 -21.10
N ARG A 296 -5.47 5.64 -21.12
CA ARG A 296 -6.19 6.06 -19.91
C ARG A 296 -6.26 4.92 -18.89
N TYR A 297 -6.66 3.72 -19.34
CA TYR A 297 -6.71 2.54 -18.48
C TYR A 297 -5.33 2.23 -17.88
N ARG A 298 -4.27 2.24 -18.66
CA ARG A 298 -2.90 1.98 -18.20
C ARG A 298 -2.48 2.95 -17.12
N ILE A 299 -2.64 4.25 -17.32
CA ILE A 299 -2.25 5.29 -16.35
C ILE A 299 -3.03 5.12 -15.03
N TYR A 300 -4.34 4.88 -15.09
CA TYR A 300 -5.13 4.60 -13.88
C TYR A 300 -4.67 3.34 -13.16
N GLN A 301 -4.28 2.31 -13.89
CA GLN A 301 -3.88 1.03 -13.30
C GLN A 301 -2.43 1.00 -12.81
N ALA A 302 -1.54 1.82 -13.34
CA ALA A 302 -0.16 1.95 -12.90
C ALA A 302 -0.08 2.40 -11.43
N SER A 303 -1.05 3.25 -11.01
CA SER A 303 -1.21 3.63 -9.59
C SER A 303 0.11 4.11 -8.97
N PHE A 304 0.77 5.09 -9.60
CA PHE A 304 2.05 5.69 -9.14
C PHE A 304 2.03 6.06 -7.66
N LYS A 305 0.94 6.69 -7.20
CA LYS A 305 0.74 6.99 -5.78
C LYS A 305 0.67 5.74 -4.89
N GLY A 306 0.21 4.63 -5.44
CA GLY A 306 0.22 3.33 -4.74
C GLY A 306 1.64 2.77 -4.58
N VAL A 307 2.54 3.02 -5.53
CA VAL A 307 3.96 2.68 -5.41
C VAL A 307 4.62 3.55 -4.34
N GLN A 308 4.41 4.86 -4.38
CA GLN A 308 4.95 5.78 -3.37
C GLN A 308 4.51 5.38 -1.96
N ARG A 309 3.21 5.06 -1.78
CA ARG A 309 2.69 4.58 -0.49
C ARG A 309 3.37 3.28 -0.04
N ALA A 310 3.63 2.33 -0.96
CA ALA A 310 4.34 1.11 -0.62
C ALA A 310 5.79 1.40 -0.18
N VAL A 311 6.47 2.35 -0.84
CA VAL A 311 7.80 2.80 -0.44
C VAL A 311 7.77 3.47 0.93
N GLU A 312 6.83 4.39 1.19
CA GLU A 312 6.68 5.05 2.50
C GLU A 312 6.43 4.06 3.63
N GLU A 313 5.47 3.15 3.42
CA GLU A 313 5.12 2.16 4.43
C GLU A 313 6.31 1.24 4.73
N LYS A 314 7.06 0.85 3.69
CA LYS A 314 8.25 0.03 3.86
C LYS A 314 9.41 0.82 4.50
N ALA A 315 9.57 2.07 4.14
CA ALA A 315 10.56 2.98 4.73
C ALA A 315 10.31 3.16 6.24
N ARG A 316 9.06 3.34 6.66
CA ARG A 316 8.69 3.42 8.08
C ARG A 316 9.08 2.17 8.86
N GLU A 317 8.96 0.96 8.29
CA GLU A 317 9.39 -0.29 8.94
C GLU A 317 10.89 -0.31 9.30
N HIS A 318 11.70 0.48 8.60
CA HIS A 318 13.14 0.50 8.73
C HIS A 318 13.71 1.85 9.24
N GLY A 319 12.83 2.77 9.64
CA GLY A 319 13.27 4.10 10.11
C GLY A 319 13.88 4.97 9.02
N VAL A 320 13.60 4.69 7.75
CA VAL A 320 14.11 5.45 6.61
C VAL A 320 13.31 6.73 6.45
N PRO A 321 13.94 7.92 6.49
CA PRO A 321 13.25 9.17 6.18
C PRO A 321 12.81 9.23 4.72
N VAL A 322 11.61 9.79 4.46
CA VAL A 322 11.08 10.02 3.11
C VAL A 322 10.70 11.48 2.99
N VAL A 323 11.16 12.13 1.92
CA VAL A 323 10.82 13.51 1.59
C VAL A 323 10.19 13.59 0.20
N TYR A 324 9.38 14.62 -0.03
CA TYR A 324 8.68 14.84 -1.29
C TYR A 324 9.14 16.14 -1.92
N ALA A 325 9.59 16.06 -3.17
CA ALA A 325 9.99 17.22 -3.98
C ALA A 325 8.94 17.56 -5.03
N ASP A 326 8.89 18.82 -5.47
CA ASP A 326 8.01 19.30 -6.53
C ASP A 326 8.39 18.65 -7.87
N PRO A 327 7.47 18.00 -8.61
CA PRO A 327 7.75 17.34 -9.88
C PRO A 327 7.80 18.28 -11.09
N ARG A 328 7.43 19.54 -10.98
CA ARG A 328 7.31 20.43 -12.13
C ARG A 328 8.63 20.58 -12.89
N ASN A 329 8.59 20.32 -14.20
CA ASN A 329 9.75 20.46 -15.11
C ASN A 329 11.00 19.63 -14.72
N THR A 330 10.88 18.66 -13.79
CA THR A 330 12.03 17.83 -13.40
C THR A 330 12.59 17.03 -14.57
N SER A 331 11.78 16.60 -15.52
CA SER A 331 12.19 15.85 -16.71
C SER A 331 12.59 16.71 -17.92
N ARG A 332 12.51 18.06 -17.80
CA ARG A 332 12.75 18.97 -18.94
C ARG A 332 13.92 19.91 -18.74
N MET A 333 14.36 20.10 -17.51
CA MET A 333 15.44 21.04 -17.19
C MET A 333 16.75 20.30 -17.03
N CYS A 334 17.77 20.77 -17.73
CA CYS A 334 19.13 20.24 -17.56
C CYS A 334 19.64 20.54 -16.13
N PRO A 335 20.05 19.55 -15.36
CA PRO A 335 20.51 19.75 -13.99
C PRO A 335 21.83 20.55 -13.90
N ILE A 336 22.60 20.60 -14.97
CA ILE A 336 23.88 21.34 -15.04
C ILE A 336 23.66 22.79 -15.46
N HIS A 337 22.94 23.04 -16.58
CA HIS A 337 22.83 24.32 -17.18
C HIS A 337 21.53 25.06 -16.89
N SER A 338 20.58 24.45 -16.19
CA SER A 338 19.24 25.00 -15.96
C SER A 338 18.54 25.47 -17.26
N SER A 339 18.87 24.82 -18.39
CA SER A 339 18.30 25.04 -19.70
C SER A 339 17.37 23.91 -20.11
N LEU A 340 16.58 24.11 -21.15
CA LEU A 340 15.67 23.09 -21.64
C LEU A 340 16.44 21.91 -22.26
N ILE A 341 15.91 20.70 -22.04
CA ILE A 341 16.32 19.51 -22.77
C ILE A 341 15.30 19.28 -23.87
N VAL A 342 15.76 19.17 -25.10
CA VAL A 342 14.95 18.93 -26.29
C VAL A 342 14.93 17.44 -26.57
N TYR A 343 13.73 16.85 -26.61
CA TYR A 343 13.46 15.44 -26.92
C TYR A 343 12.87 15.35 -28.32
N GLU A 344 13.47 14.57 -29.19
CA GLU A 344 13.02 14.35 -30.56
C GLU A 344 12.19 13.06 -30.65
N ASN A 345 11.11 13.09 -31.47
CA ASN A 345 10.33 11.91 -31.87
C ASN A 345 9.99 10.92 -30.75
N ASP A 346 9.42 11.39 -29.64
CA ASP A 346 9.09 10.58 -28.47
C ASP A 346 10.28 9.84 -27.83
N SER A 347 11.51 10.22 -28.19
CA SER A 347 12.71 9.67 -27.56
C SER A 347 12.73 9.94 -26.05
N ARG A 348 13.22 8.98 -25.29
CA ARG A 348 13.50 9.21 -23.88
C ARG A 348 14.86 9.84 -23.61
N VAL A 349 15.67 10.00 -24.65
CA VAL A 349 16.95 10.70 -24.60
C VAL A 349 16.82 12.01 -25.31
N GLY A 350 17.14 13.09 -24.64
CA GLY A 350 17.11 14.45 -25.18
C GLY A 350 18.47 15.13 -25.02
N ARG A 351 18.64 16.22 -25.75
CA ARG A 351 19.86 17.03 -25.78
C ARG A 351 19.64 18.34 -25.04
N CYS A 352 20.58 18.69 -24.15
CA CYS A 352 20.60 20.00 -23.51
C CYS A 352 20.80 21.11 -24.55
N SER A 353 19.92 22.11 -24.53
CA SER A 353 19.95 23.23 -25.50
C SER A 353 21.18 24.15 -25.33
N ARG A 354 21.82 24.15 -24.16
CA ARG A 354 22.98 25.02 -23.86
C ARG A 354 24.30 24.26 -23.94
N GLY A 355 24.38 23.08 -23.29
CA GLY A 355 25.65 22.35 -23.20
C GLY A 355 25.77 21.18 -24.19
N GLY A 356 24.69 20.81 -24.88
CA GLY A 356 24.69 19.73 -25.87
C GLY A 356 24.75 18.30 -25.31
N GLU A 357 24.80 18.13 -23.99
CA GLU A 357 24.85 16.80 -23.33
C GLU A 357 23.57 16.03 -23.58
N LEU A 358 23.70 14.72 -23.70
CA LEU A 358 22.58 13.80 -23.84
C LEU A 358 22.10 13.33 -22.45
N TRP A 359 20.79 13.42 -22.23
CA TRP A 359 20.13 13.09 -20.99
C TRP A 359 18.99 12.10 -21.18
N HIS A 360 18.99 11.03 -20.41
CA HIS A 360 17.80 10.20 -20.28
C HIS A 360 16.76 10.89 -19.40
N ARG A 361 15.52 11.03 -19.89
CA ARG A 361 14.42 11.79 -19.28
C ARG A 361 14.19 11.46 -17.81
N ASP A 362 14.17 10.16 -17.46
CA ASP A 362 13.86 9.71 -16.10
C ASP A 362 15.08 9.89 -15.16
N VAL A 363 16.28 9.86 -15.71
CA VAL A 363 17.52 10.16 -14.97
C VAL A 363 17.58 11.64 -14.61
N VAL A 364 17.25 12.51 -15.56
CA VAL A 364 17.15 13.97 -15.32
C VAL A 364 16.12 14.26 -14.22
N ALA A 365 14.97 13.59 -14.27
CA ALA A 365 13.95 13.75 -13.24
C ALA A 365 14.51 13.42 -11.84
N CYS A 366 15.24 12.31 -11.71
CA CYS A 366 15.88 11.95 -10.45
C CYS A 366 16.90 12.98 -9.97
N TYR A 367 17.76 13.50 -10.86
CA TYR A 367 18.72 14.56 -10.51
C TYR A 367 18.02 15.82 -10.00
N ASN A 368 17.00 16.29 -10.72
CA ASN A 368 16.26 17.48 -10.33
C ASN A 368 15.46 17.30 -9.02
N LEU A 369 14.89 16.11 -8.78
CA LEU A 369 14.24 15.78 -7.50
C LEU A 369 15.24 15.83 -6.35
N LEU A 370 16.44 15.27 -6.53
CA LEU A 370 17.50 15.26 -5.54
C LEU A 370 17.98 16.67 -5.21
N LEU A 371 18.18 17.52 -6.23
CA LEU A 371 18.59 18.91 -6.05
C LEU A 371 17.54 19.70 -5.26
N ARG A 372 16.27 19.56 -5.62
CA ARG A 372 15.17 20.22 -4.91
C ARG A 372 15.06 19.77 -3.44
N ALA A 373 15.27 18.50 -3.17
CA ALA A 373 15.27 18.00 -1.80
C ALA A 373 16.42 18.59 -0.97
N ARG A 374 17.60 18.76 -1.55
CA ARG A 374 18.76 19.38 -0.88
C ARG A 374 18.57 20.87 -0.59
N LEU A 375 17.88 21.58 -1.46
CA LEU A 375 17.70 23.03 -1.37
C LEU A 375 16.44 23.47 -0.62
N GLY A 376 15.72 22.55 -0.04
CA GLY A 376 14.55 22.86 0.76
C GLY A 376 13.34 23.32 -0.05
N ASN A 377 12.81 22.50 -0.95
CA ASN A 377 11.48 22.63 -1.59
C ASN A 377 11.15 23.95 -2.31
N GLY A 378 12.12 24.73 -2.76
CA GLY A 378 11.86 25.90 -3.60
C GLY A 378 11.30 25.49 -4.97
N SER A 379 10.22 26.14 -5.42
CA SER A 379 9.59 25.93 -6.74
C SER A 379 10.48 26.32 -7.93
N ASN A 380 11.56 27.01 -7.69
CA ASN A 380 12.55 27.42 -8.68
C ASN A 380 13.68 26.41 -8.69
N ALA A 381 13.91 25.76 -9.82
CA ALA A 381 15.12 24.97 -10.02
C ALA A 381 16.32 25.91 -9.86
N PRO A 382 17.20 25.70 -8.86
CA PRO A 382 18.36 26.53 -8.75
C PRO A 382 19.26 26.28 -9.95
N SER A 383 19.87 27.36 -10.47
CA SER A 383 20.97 27.20 -11.37
C SER A 383 22.11 26.51 -10.63
N LEU A 384 22.61 25.43 -11.17
CA LEU A 384 23.71 24.65 -10.59
C LEU A 384 25.09 25.34 -10.77
N GLY A 385 25.10 26.59 -11.16
CA GLY A 385 26.31 27.34 -11.16
C GLY A 385 26.94 27.39 -9.77
N GLY A 386 27.70 26.36 -9.43
CA GLY A 386 28.47 26.33 -8.20
C GLY A 386 28.09 25.29 -7.14
N LEU A 387 27.03 24.48 -7.31
CA LEU A 387 26.71 23.42 -6.35
C LEU A 387 27.60 22.21 -6.56
N LYS A 388 28.60 22.08 -5.71
CA LYS A 388 29.41 20.89 -5.55
C LYS A 388 28.59 19.86 -4.76
N VAL A 389 28.31 18.73 -5.39
CA VAL A 389 27.86 17.53 -4.70
C VAL A 389 29.08 16.92 -4.04
N ASP A 390 29.19 17.02 -2.72
CA ASP A 390 30.32 16.51 -1.91
C ASP A 390 31.71 17.02 -2.36
N GLY A 391 31.79 18.26 -2.86
CA GLY A 391 33.05 18.85 -3.30
C GLY A 391 33.58 18.36 -4.65
N SER A 392 32.95 17.37 -5.26
CA SER A 392 33.32 16.88 -6.60
C SER A 392 32.32 17.37 -7.65
N PRO A 393 32.77 17.84 -8.83
CA PRO A 393 31.88 18.10 -9.95
C PRO A 393 31.19 16.76 -10.32
N VAL A 394 29.90 16.80 -10.63
CA VAL A 394 29.20 15.64 -11.19
C VAL A 394 29.97 15.23 -12.46
N PRO A 395 30.51 14.00 -12.55
CA PRO A 395 31.28 13.61 -13.72
C PRO A 395 30.40 13.69 -14.97
N LEU A 396 30.74 14.56 -15.91
CA LEU A 396 30.05 14.72 -17.19
C LEU A 396 29.93 13.42 -18.00
N GLY A 397 30.86 12.47 -17.77
CA GLY A 397 30.89 11.19 -18.48
C GLY A 397 29.89 10.12 -18.02
N SER A 398 29.23 10.28 -16.87
CA SER A 398 28.32 9.25 -16.36
C SER A 398 26.88 9.34 -16.91
N THR A 399 26.59 10.32 -17.74
CA THR A 399 25.22 10.66 -18.16
C THR A 399 24.89 10.27 -19.59
N ALA A 400 25.87 10.02 -20.44
CA ALA A 400 25.66 9.98 -21.89
C ALA A 400 25.43 8.59 -22.50
N THR A 401 25.77 7.51 -21.84
CA THR A 401 25.84 6.18 -22.47
C THR A 401 25.21 5.06 -21.64
N TYR A 402 24.05 5.32 -21.07
CA TYR A 402 23.44 4.33 -20.23
C TYR A 402 22.43 3.46 -21.01
N GLU A 403 22.84 2.24 -21.38
CA GLU A 403 21.89 1.21 -21.81
C GLU A 403 21.13 0.66 -20.61
N PRO A 404 19.78 0.79 -20.60
CA PRO A 404 18.95 0.36 -19.47
C PRO A 404 19.11 -1.11 -19.05
N THR A 405 19.57 -1.94 -19.98
CA THR A 405 19.70 -3.39 -19.82
C THR A 405 20.85 -3.84 -18.94
N GLU A 406 21.98 -3.13 -18.92
CA GLU A 406 23.14 -3.54 -18.11
C GLU A 406 22.97 -3.28 -16.62
N ILE A 407 22.29 -2.20 -16.25
CA ILE A 407 22.11 -1.83 -14.86
C ILE A 407 21.02 -2.66 -14.20
N SER A 408 19.93 -2.91 -14.92
CA SER A 408 18.90 -3.80 -14.40
C SER A 408 19.46 -5.20 -14.12
N ARG A 409 20.41 -5.69 -14.94
CA ARG A 409 21.11 -6.95 -14.74
C ARG A 409 22.08 -6.90 -13.55
N SER A 410 22.85 -5.84 -13.36
CA SER A 410 23.83 -5.75 -12.27
C SER A 410 23.18 -5.62 -10.90
N LEU A 411 22.07 -4.88 -10.77
CA LEU A 411 21.31 -4.79 -9.53
C LEU A 411 20.49 -6.05 -9.27
N TRP A 412 19.99 -6.70 -10.29
CA TRP A 412 19.35 -7.99 -10.22
C TRP A 412 20.33 -9.09 -9.77
N ALA A 413 21.56 -9.07 -10.26
CA ALA A 413 22.64 -9.94 -9.83
C ALA A 413 23.05 -9.66 -8.37
N ARG A 414 23.14 -8.38 -7.97
CA ARG A 414 23.46 -7.98 -6.61
C ARG A 414 22.33 -8.31 -5.63
N TRP A 415 21.07 -8.19 -6.04
CA TRP A 415 19.94 -8.62 -5.24
C TRP A 415 19.88 -10.15 -5.09
N LYS A 416 20.19 -10.91 -6.13
CA LYS A 416 20.35 -12.38 -6.05
C LYS A 416 21.50 -12.78 -5.13
N SER A 417 22.64 -12.06 -5.12
CA SER A 417 23.76 -12.36 -4.24
C SER A 417 23.46 -12.03 -2.77
N LEU A 418 22.67 -11.01 -2.50
CA LEU A 418 22.21 -10.66 -1.14
C LEU A 418 21.15 -11.65 -0.62
N ASP A 419 20.33 -12.24 -1.50
CA ASP A 419 19.38 -13.29 -1.13
C ASP A 419 20.06 -14.67 -0.99
N ALA A 420 21.16 -14.90 -1.65
CA ALA A 420 21.97 -16.13 -1.54
C ALA A 420 22.73 -16.23 -0.19
N THR A 421 22.96 -15.11 0.49
CA THR A 421 23.51 -15.12 1.87
C THR A 421 22.45 -15.49 2.92
N ASN A 422 21.15 -15.40 2.61
CA ASN A 422 20.08 -16.02 3.37
C ASN A 422 19.76 -17.40 2.80
N LYS A 423 20.64 -18.35 3.05
CA LYS A 423 20.45 -19.77 2.73
C LYS A 423 19.17 -20.28 3.37
N ASN A 424 18.08 -20.27 2.63
CA ASN A 424 17.14 -21.38 2.45
C ASN A 424 15.87 -20.91 1.74
N LYS A 425 15.72 -21.43 0.55
CA LYS A 425 14.54 -21.54 -0.32
C LYS A 425 14.47 -20.63 -1.52
N SER A 426 14.82 -21.26 -2.63
CA SER A 426 14.46 -20.91 -3.99
C SER A 426 13.01 -20.38 -4.11
N MET A 427 12.84 -19.08 -4.25
CA MET A 427 11.74 -18.53 -5.01
C MET A 427 12.23 -18.36 -6.44
N ARG A 428 11.92 -19.31 -7.31
CA ARG A 428 11.88 -19.05 -8.74
C ARG A 428 10.86 -17.93 -8.94
N ILE A 429 11.36 -16.76 -9.21
CA ILE A 429 10.56 -15.67 -9.74
C ILE A 429 10.55 -15.92 -11.24
N SER A 430 9.60 -16.70 -11.71
CA SER A 430 9.23 -16.67 -13.12
C SER A 430 8.66 -15.27 -13.39
N ILE A 431 9.33 -14.61 -14.32
CA ILE A 431 9.03 -13.32 -14.94
C ILE A 431 7.58 -13.27 -15.44
#